data_84900a363475953910de7b7074a7f2a5
#
_entry.id   84900a363475953910de7b7074a7f2a5
#
_cell.length_a   1.000
_cell.length_b   1.000
_cell.length_c   1.000
_cell.angle_alpha   90.00
_cell.angle_beta   90.00
_cell.angle_gamma   90.00
#
_symmetry.space_group_name_H-M   'P 1'
#
loop_
_entity.id
_entity.type
_entity.pdbx_description
1 polymer ?
#
loop_
_entity_poly.entity_id
_entity_poly.type
_entity_poly.pdbx_seq_one_letter_code
_entity_poly.pdbx_strand_id
1 'polypeptide(L)'
;MSKVVVLGAGQWGTTMAQVLCDAGNHVLMWGRSQELVDEVNEKHTNSKYLDDSVLPVGLKATTSLSDAFEYSNIYVLAVPAQTLRENLTAWKSMVQPNALFISTLKGIEVSSMSRMTEIISEVLETQNIAIITGPNLANELVLRQPAGAVAAAPTIAIGEKVQHLFTTPYYRVYTSVDVLGCELAGAIKSVIALAVGMSIGMGYGENTQAMLITRGLNEVARLCAAHNADPLSAAGLAGMGDLVASCGSALSRNRTFGEVLGKSGSMEVAKTQVAKTVEGVASSSAVLEIAHRVGIEVPVIEAVADVVSGLLTPEQALDRLMEITTKAEIFIR
;
A
#
# COMPACT_ATOMS: atom_id res chain seq x y z
N MET A 1 -16.53 6.78 -20.34
CA MET A 1 -15.51 5.76 -20.63
C MET A 1 -14.19 6.46 -20.91
N SER A 2 -13.18 6.16 -20.12
CA SER A 2 -11.84 6.74 -20.25
C SER A 2 -10.85 5.66 -20.71
N LYS A 3 -9.77 6.07 -21.39
CA LYS A 3 -8.61 5.21 -21.57
C LYS A 3 -7.71 5.33 -20.35
N VAL A 4 -7.22 4.21 -19.82
CA VAL A 4 -6.36 4.16 -18.63
C VAL A 4 -5.25 3.15 -18.85
N VAL A 5 -4.04 3.50 -18.42
CA VAL A 5 -2.90 2.57 -18.40
C VAL A 5 -2.61 2.14 -17.00
N VAL A 6 -2.41 0.84 -16.79
CA VAL A 6 -1.90 0.30 -15.52
C VAL A 6 -0.44 -0.11 -15.71
N LEU A 7 0.47 0.56 -15.03
CA LEU A 7 1.90 0.30 -15.09
C LEU A 7 2.30 -0.69 -13.98
N GLY A 8 2.36 -1.96 -14.36
CA GLY A 8 2.67 -3.09 -13.48
C GLY A 8 1.61 -4.20 -13.58
N ALA A 9 2.03 -5.40 -13.98
CA ALA A 9 1.18 -6.58 -14.20
C ALA A 9 1.34 -7.64 -13.09
N GLY A 10 1.70 -7.21 -11.88
CA GLY A 10 1.69 -8.06 -10.69
C GLY A 10 0.27 -8.28 -10.16
N GLN A 11 0.13 -9.01 -9.06
CA GLN A 11 -1.16 -9.30 -8.42
C GLN A 11 -2.04 -8.05 -8.27
N TRP A 12 -1.50 -6.99 -7.64
CA TRP A 12 -2.25 -5.76 -7.38
C TRP A 12 -2.57 -4.97 -8.66
N GLY A 13 -1.61 -4.82 -9.57
CA GLY A 13 -1.84 -4.12 -10.84
C GLY A 13 -2.90 -4.79 -11.70
N THR A 14 -2.89 -6.12 -11.79
CA THR A 14 -3.91 -6.88 -12.54
C THR A 14 -5.29 -6.74 -11.90
N THR A 15 -5.37 -6.77 -10.56
CA THR A 15 -6.64 -6.54 -9.85
C THR A 15 -7.19 -5.13 -10.10
N MET A 16 -6.34 -4.10 -10.07
CA MET A 16 -6.77 -2.73 -10.37
C MET A 16 -7.18 -2.56 -11.84
N ALA A 17 -6.49 -3.23 -12.77
CA ALA A 17 -6.88 -3.24 -14.18
C ALA A 17 -8.27 -3.87 -14.39
N GLN A 18 -8.58 -4.96 -13.67
CA GLN A 18 -9.93 -5.53 -13.66
C GLN A 18 -10.97 -4.55 -13.12
N VAL A 19 -10.72 -3.93 -11.94
CA VAL A 19 -11.65 -2.96 -11.34
C VAL A 19 -11.94 -1.81 -12.32
N LEU A 20 -10.92 -1.28 -12.98
CA LEU A 20 -11.06 -0.23 -13.99
C LEU A 20 -11.89 -0.69 -15.21
N CYS A 21 -11.69 -1.91 -15.69
CA CYS A 21 -12.52 -2.49 -16.76
C CYS A 21 -13.96 -2.67 -16.31
N ASP A 22 -14.18 -3.19 -15.11
CA ASP A 22 -15.52 -3.41 -14.54
C ASP A 22 -16.25 -2.06 -14.28
N ALA A 23 -15.51 -0.97 -14.09
CA ALA A 23 -16.04 0.40 -14.04
C ALA A 23 -16.32 0.99 -15.44
N GLY A 24 -16.14 0.23 -16.52
CA GLY A 24 -16.45 0.62 -17.88
C GLY A 24 -15.35 1.39 -18.61
N ASN A 25 -14.10 1.33 -18.14
CA ASN A 25 -12.98 1.98 -18.84
C ASN A 25 -12.28 1.04 -19.84
N HIS A 26 -11.61 1.63 -20.82
CA HIS A 26 -10.69 0.92 -21.70
C HIS A 26 -9.31 0.86 -21.06
N VAL A 27 -8.85 -0.33 -20.73
CA VAL A 27 -7.62 -0.50 -19.94
C VAL A 27 -6.53 -1.22 -20.74
N LEU A 28 -5.34 -0.63 -20.76
CA LEU A 28 -4.12 -1.27 -21.23
C LEU A 28 -3.19 -1.48 -20.04
N MET A 29 -2.84 -2.72 -19.74
CA MET A 29 -1.92 -3.07 -18.66
C MET A 29 -0.52 -3.30 -19.24
N TRP A 30 0.48 -2.64 -18.68
CA TRP A 30 1.87 -2.88 -19.05
C TRP A 30 2.53 -3.85 -18.06
N GLY A 31 3.23 -4.84 -18.62
CA GLY A 31 4.03 -5.81 -17.87
C GLY A 31 5.32 -6.20 -18.60
N ARG A 32 6.33 -6.65 -17.86
CA ARG A 32 7.65 -6.99 -18.42
C ARG A 32 7.73 -8.38 -19.06
N SER A 33 6.80 -9.29 -18.75
CA SER A 33 6.81 -10.68 -19.23
C SER A 33 5.88 -10.82 -20.43
N GLN A 34 6.43 -11.23 -21.58
CA GLN A 34 5.64 -11.52 -22.76
C GLN A 34 4.66 -12.67 -22.52
N GLU A 35 5.09 -13.72 -21.84
CA GLU A 35 4.24 -14.87 -21.49
C GLU A 35 3.00 -14.45 -20.69
N LEU A 36 3.16 -13.54 -19.72
CA LEU A 36 2.03 -13.00 -18.95
C LEU A 36 1.11 -12.14 -19.83
N VAL A 37 1.68 -11.33 -20.72
CA VAL A 37 0.93 -10.48 -21.64
C VAL A 37 0.09 -11.34 -22.59
N ASP A 38 0.67 -12.40 -23.15
CA ASP A 38 0.00 -13.34 -24.02
C ASP A 38 -1.13 -14.07 -23.26
N GLU A 39 -0.87 -14.53 -22.04
CA GLU A 39 -1.89 -15.17 -21.20
C GLU A 39 -3.08 -14.24 -20.93
N VAL A 40 -2.84 -12.98 -20.58
CA VAL A 40 -3.90 -11.99 -20.35
C VAL A 40 -4.71 -11.74 -21.63
N ASN A 41 -4.05 -11.59 -22.77
CA ASN A 41 -4.69 -11.25 -24.02
C ASN A 41 -5.48 -12.42 -24.65
N GLU A 42 -5.00 -13.66 -24.51
CA GLU A 42 -5.55 -14.84 -25.14
C GLU A 42 -6.49 -15.63 -24.22
N LYS A 43 -6.08 -15.80 -22.93
CA LYS A 43 -6.81 -16.64 -21.98
C LYS A 43 -7.63 -15.84 -20.97
N HIS A 44 -7.41 -14.53 -20.89
CA HIS A 44 -8.03 -13.66 -19.87
C HIS A 44 -7.77 -14.14 -18.45
N THR A 45 -6.55 -14.57 -18.18
CA THR A 45 -6.06 -14.97 -16.85
C THR A 45 -4.69 -14.38 -16.57
N ASN A 46 -4.28 -14.39 -15.31
CA ASN A 46 -2.91 -14.12 -14.86
C ASN A 46 -2.59 -15.13 -13.76
N SER A 47 -2.43 -16.40 -14.18
CA SER A 47 -2.34 -17.56 -13.30
C SER A 47 -1.19 -17.50 -12.30
N LYS A 48 -0.09 -16.85 -12.69
CA LYS A 48 1.08 -16.63 -11.79
C LYS A 48 0.74 -15.84 -10.53
N TYR A 49 -0.24 -14.93 -10.58
CA TYR A 49 -0.53 -13.98 -9.51
C TYR A 49 -1.94 -14.07 -8.93
N LEU A 50 -2.89 -14.60 -9.72
CA LEU A 50 -4.32 -14.58 -9.38
C LEU A 50 -4.99 -15.96 -9.58
N ASP A 51 -4.17 -17.00 -9.59
CA ASP A 51 -4.63 -18.37 -9.79
C ASP A 51 -5.58 -18.48 -11.03
N ASP A 52 -6.70 -19.14 -10.90
CA ASP A 52 -7.67 -19.35 -12.01
C ASP A 52 -8.69 -18.19 -12.18
N SER A 53 -8.40 -17.02 -11.61
CA SER A 53 -9.32 -15.87 -11.71
C SER A 53 -9.45 -15.37 -13.14
N VAL A 54 -10.70 -15.27 -13.63
CA VAL A 54 -11.00 -14.81 -15.00
C VAL A 54 -11.09 -13.28 -15.03
N LEU A 55 -10.26 -12.70 -15.89
CA LEU A 55 -10.19 -11.26 -16.13
C LEU A 55 -11.21 -10.80 -17.18
N PRO A 56 -11.61 -9.52 -17.18
CA PRO A 56 -12.52 -8.98 -18.20
C PRO A 56 -11.92 -9.12 -19.62
N VAL A 57 -12.73 -9.56 -20.58
CA VAL A 57 -12.32 -9.72 -21.99
C VAL A 57 -11.81 -8.41 -22.60
N GLY A 58 -12.30 -7.26 -22.10
CA GLY A 58 -11.87 -5.93 -22.53
C GLY A 58 -10.50 -5.49 -21.99
N LEU A 59 -9.92 -6.21 -21.00
CA LEU A 59 -8.57 -5.93 -20.53
C LEU A 59 -7.56 -6.36 -21.59
N LYS A 60 -6.67 -5.43 -21.96
CA LYS A 60 -5.54 -5.72 -22.86
C LYS A 60 -4.23 -5.50 -22.13
N ALA A 61 -3.19 -6.22 -22.52
CA ALA A 61 -1.85 -6.09 -21.96
C ALA A 61 -0.79 -5.91 -23.05
N THR A 62 0.33 -5.27 -22.71
CA THR A 62 1.48 -5.04 -23.60
C THR A 62 2.80 -5.10 -22.82
N THR A 63 3.87 -5.46 -23.49
CA THR A 63 5.24 -5.28 -22.99
C THR A 63 5.87 -3.98 -23.50
N SER A 64 5.26 -3.30 -24.48
CA SER A 64 5.73 -2.06 -25.06
C SER A 64 5.40 -0.87 -24.17
N LEU A 65 6.40 -0.19 -23.65
CA LEU A 65 6.21 1.08 -22.93
C LEU A 65 5.72 2.19 -23.86
N SER A 66 6.20 2.25 -25.10
CA SER A 66 5.74 3.23 -26.09
C SER A 66 4.24 3.16 -26.27
N ASP A 67 3.72 1.93 -26.56
CA ASP A 67 2.27 1.72 -26.76
C ASP A 67 1.49 2.12 -25.50
N ALA A 68 2.02 1.78 -24.31
CA ALA A 68 1.37 2.13 -23.06
C ALA A 68 1.30 3.66 -22.88
N PHE A 69 2.39 4.39 -23.10
CA PHE A 69 2.41 5.85 -22.93
C PHE A 69 1.67 6.60 -24.03
N GLU A 70 1.57 6.05 -25.23
CA GLU A 70 0.76 6.62 -26.33
C GLU A 70 -0.74 6.35 -26.15
N TYR A 71 -1.12 5.29 -25.43
CA TYR A 71 -2.52 4.86 -25.28
C TYR A 71 -3.38 5.85 -24.50
N SER A 72 -2.84 6.47 -23.43
CA SER A 72 -3.58 7.37 -22.52
C SER A 72 -2.64 8.30 -21.79
N ASN A 73 -3.19 9.38 -21.22
CA ASN A 73 -2.53 10.25 -20.25
C ASN A 73 -3.01 10.02 -18.80
N ILE A 74 -3.65 8.89 -18.52
CA ILE A 74 -4.04 8.49 -17.16
C ILE A 74 -3.28 7.21 -16.82
N TYR A 75 -2.39 7.30 -15.85
CA TYR A 75 -1.48 6.21 -15.47
C TYR A 75 -1.73 5.77 -14.03
N VAL A 76 -2.03 4.50 -13.85
CA VAL A 76 -2.12 3.85 -12.52
C VAL A 76 -0.81 3.13 -12.25
N LEU A 77 -0.12 3.55 -11.20
CA LEU A 77 1.17 3.01 -10.80
C LEU A 77 0.96 1.82 -9.85
N ALA A 78 1.45 0.64 -10.25
CA ALA A 78 1.35 -0.62 -9.50
C ALA A 78 2.68 -1.41 -9.53
N VAL A 79 3.80 -0.70 -9.54
CA VAL A 79 5.17 -1.23 -9.40
C VAL A 79 5.57 -1.30 -7.93
N PRO A 80 6.63 -2.04 -7.54
CA PRO A 80 7.14 -2.01 -6.17
C PRO A 80 7.57 -0.60 -5.75
N ALA A 81 7.25 -0.18 -4.52
CA ALA A 81 7.52 1.17 -4.02
C ALA A 81 9.00 1.57 -4.14
N GLN A 82 9.92 0.68 -3.78
CA GLN A 82 11.36 0.94 -3.81
C GLN A 82 11.95 1.11 -5.23
N THR A 83 11.20 0.75 -6.27
CA THR A 83 11.63 0.90 -7.68
C THR A 83 10.93 2.06 -8.40
N LEU A 84 10.07 2.80 -7.71
CA LEU A 84 9.24 3.84 -8.33
C LEU A 84 10.09 4.92 -8.99
N ARG A 85 11.06 5.49 -8.29
CA ARG A 85 11.94 6.56 -8.78
C ARG A 85 12.69 6.15 -10.04
N GLU A 86 13.31 4.97 -10.03
CA GLU A 86 14.04 4.43 -11.18
C GLU A 86 13.12 4.30 -12.40
N ASN A 87 11.96 3.69 -12.21
CA ASN A 87 10.97 3.53 -13.28
C ASN A 87 10.50 4.88 -13.83
N LEU A 88 10.13 5.83 -12.96
CA LEU A 88 9.67 7.16 -13.41
C LEU A 88 10.76 7.92 -14.15
N THR A 89 12.02 7.84 -13.71
CA THR A 89 13.16 8.45 -14.39
C THR A 89 13.32 7.89 -15.79
N ALA A 90 13.22 6.57 -15.95
CA ALA A 90 13.30 5.92 -17.26
C ALA A 90 12.10 6.26 -18.17
N TRP A 91 10.93 6.52 -17.60
CA TRP A 91 9.70 6.78 -18.34
C TRP A 91 9.45 8.27 -18.65
N LYS A 92 10.14 9.20 -17.96
CA LYS A 92 9.88 10.65 -18.00
C LYS A 92 9.71 11.21 -19.42
N SER A 93 10.56 10.80 -20.36
CA SER A 93 10.52 11.27 -21.74
C SER A 93 9.30 10.80 -22.56
N MET A 94 8.61 9.76 -22.11
CA MET A 94 7.43 9.20 -22.76
C MET A 94 6.11 9.73 -22.19
N VAL A 95 6.16 10.43 -21.06
CA VAL A 95 4.97 10.93 -20.37
C VAL A 95 4.27 12.00 -21.21
N GLN A 96 2.97 11.82 -21.43
CA GLN A 96 2.15 12.78 -22.16
C GLN A 96 1.90 14.07 -21.36
N PRO A 97 1.69 15.22 -22.02
CA PRO A 97 1.30 16.45 -21.34
C PRO A 97 0.02 16.30 -20.52
N ASN A 98 -0.05 16.98 -19.39
CA ASN A 98 -1.20 16.94 -18.46
C ASN A 98 -1.56 15.55 -17.95
N ALA A 99 -0.60 14.64 -17.90
CA ALA A 99 -0.81 13.29 -17.39
C ALA A 99 -1.32 13.29 -15.95
N LEU A 100 -2.29 12.43 -15.66
CA LEU A 100 -2.74 12.13 -14.30
C LEU A 100 -2.06 10.84 -13.82
N PHE A 101 -1.34 10.93 -12.72
CA PHE A 101 -0.74 9.77 -12.05
C PHE A 101 -1.57 9.36 -10.85
N ILE A 102 -1.95 8.09 -10.79
CA ILE A 102 -2.71 7.51 -9.68
C ILE A 102 -1.82 6.45 -9.02
N SER A 103 -1.27 6.79 -7.87
CA SER A 103 -0.46 5.85 -7.10
C SER A 103 -1.35 4.88 -6.33
N THR A 104 -1.05 3.60 -6.44
CA THR A 104 -1.65 2.54 -5.61
C THR A 104 -0.63 1.95 -4.63
N LEU A 105 0.56 2.56 -4.56
CA LEU A 105 1.67 2.09 -3.78
C LEU A 105 1.51 2.49 -2.31
N LYS A 106 1.93 1.58 -1.43
CA LYS A 106 1.90 1.78 0.02
C LYS A 106 3.32 1.60 0.55
N GLY A 107 4.02 2.68 0.83
CA GLY A 107 5.38 2.63 1.33
C GLY A 107 6.08 3.98 1.31
N ILE A 108 7.28 3.98 1.86
CA ILE A 108 8.23 5.10 1.87
C ILE A 108 9.50 4.63 1.17
N GLU A 109 10.08 5.47 0.32
CA GLU A 109 11.40 5.18 -0.29
C GLU A 109 12.48 5.26 0.79
N VAL A 110 13.20 4.15 1.00
CA VAL A 110 14.16 4.04 2.12
C VAL A 110 15.34 5.00 1.96
N SER A 111 15.79 5.24 0.73
CA SER A 111 16.97 6.05 0.45
C SER A 111 16.76 7.55 0.67
N SER A 112 15.55 8.07 0.41
CA SER A 112 15.22 9.50 0.51
C SER A 112 14.25 9.83 1.64
N MET A 113 13.57 8.84 2.21
CA MET A 113 12.44 8.98 3.13
C MET A 113 11.22 9.65 2.48
N SER A 114 11.16 9.68 1.15
CA SER A 114 10.09 10.32 0.39
C SER A 114 8.88 9.40 0.26
N ARG A 115 7.70 10.00 0.32
CA ARG A 115 6.43 9.35 0.00
C ARG A 115 6.31 9.16 -1.52
N MET A 116 5.44 8.28 -1.93
CA MET A 116 5.27 7.95 -3.36
C MET A 116 4.84 9.17 -4.19
N THR A 117 3.94 10.01 -3.67
CA THR A 117 3.51 11.23 -4.37
C THR A 117 4.61 12.28 -4.46
N GLU A 118 5.49 12.38 -3.48
CA GLU A 118 6.68 13.26 -3.54
C GLU A 118 7.64 12.82 -4.63
N ILE A 119 7.90 11.52 -4.75
CA ILE A 119 8.75 10.96 -5.81
C ILE A 119 8.16 11.26 -7.19
N ILE A 120 6.84 11.06 -7.36
CA ILE A 120 6.16 11.35 -8.63
C ILE A 120 6.29 12.84 -8.96
N SER A 121 6.02 13.71 -7.99
CA SER A 121 6.10 15.17 -8.15
C SER A 121 7.52 15.63 -8.49
N GLU A 122 8.52 15.10 -7.77
CA GLU A 122 9.92 15.45 -7.97
C GLU A 122 10.42 15.02 -9.35
N VAL A 123 10.22 13.73 -9.71
CA VAL A 123 10.78 13.17 -10.93
C VAL A 123 10.08 13.70 -12.18
N LEU A 124 8.75 13.80 -12.13
CA LEU A 124 7.93 14.17 -13.30
C LEU A 124 7.54 15.66 -13.33
N GLU A 125 7.90 16.42 -12.31
CA GLU A 125 7.62 17.86 -12.21
C GLU A 125 6.11 18.17 -12.36
N THR A 126 5.25 17.34 -11.72
CA THR A 126 3.79 17.44 -11.83
C THR A 126 3.11 17.49 -10.47
N GLN A 127 1.96 18.15 -10.40
CA GLN A 127 1.03 18.12 -9.26
C GLN A 127 -0.27 17.38 -9.58
N ASN A 128 -0.43 16.86 -10.81
CA ASN A 128 -1.61 16.12 -11.22
C ASN A 128 -1.51 14.64 -10.75
N ILE A 129 -1.52 14.47 -9.43
CA ILE A 129 -1.26 13.22 -8.75
C ILE A 129 -2.43 12.92 -7.82
N ALA A 130 -2.83 11.66 -7.77
CA ALA A 130 -3.76 11.14 -6.78
C ALA A 130 -3.23 9.80 -6.23
N ILE A 131 -3.77 9.38 -5.11
CA ILE A 131 -3.58 8.02 -4.60
C ILE A 131 -4.93 7.32 -4.51
N ILE A 132 -4.91 5.99 -4.58
CA ILE A 132 -6.05 5.16 -4.18
C ILE A 132 -5.57 4.12 -3.18
N THR A 133 -6.20 4.11 -2.00
CA THR A 133 -5.80 3.28 -0.86
C THR A 133 -7.01 2.87 -0.04
N GLY A 134 -6.86 1.87 0.84
CA GLY A 134 -7.95 1.36 1.68
C GLY A 134 -7.82 -0.14 1.93
N PRO A 135 -8.81 -0.78 2.57
CA PRO A 135 -8.85 -2.22 2.82
C PRO A 135 -9.05 -3.00 1.51
N ASN A 136 -7.95 -3.29 0.84
CA ASN A 136 -7.94 -3.81 -0.52
C ASN A 136 -7.06 -5.05 -0.62
N LEU A 137 -7.61 -6.22 -0.32
CA LEU A 137 -6.98 -7.51 -0.53
C LEU A 137 -7.23 -7.96 -1.98
N ALA A 138 -6.17 -8.13 -2.76
CA ALA A 138 -6.27 -8.43 -4.20
C ALA A 138 -7.10 -9.68 -4.49
N ASN A 139 -6.94 -10.74 -3.69
CA ASN A 139 -7.67 -12.01 -3.87
C ASN A 139 -9.18 -11.87 -3.62
N GLU A 140 -9.60 -10.91 -2.79
CA GLU A 140 -11.02 -10.65 -2.55
C GLU A 140 -11.61 -9.76 -3.66
N LEU A 141 -10.87 -8.73 -4.05
CA LEU A 141 -11.30 -7.82 -5.11
C LEU A 141 -11.41 -8.51 -6.48
N VAL A 142 -10.48 -9.42 -6.82
CA VAL A 142 -10.55 -10.16 -8.08
C VAL A 142 -11.81 -11.04 -8.15
N LEU A 143 -12.31 -11.50 -7.00
CA LEU A 143 -13.58 -12.20 -6.86
C LEU A 143 -14.79 -11.25 -6.77
N ARG A 144 -14.59 -9.94 -6.98
CA ARG A 144 -15.63 -8.90 -6.91
C ARG A 144 -16.36 -8.83 -5.58
N GLN A 145 -15.68 -9.19 -4.48
CA GLN A 145 -16.23 -9.02 -3.13
C GLN A 145 -16.35 -7.53 -2.78
N PRO A 146 -17.39 -7.11 -2.04
CA PRO A 146 -17.58 -5.71 -1.67
C PRO A 146 -16.40 -5.14 -0.88
N ALA A 147 -15.87 -4.02 -1.36
CA ALA A 147 -14.77 -3.32 -0.72
C ALA A 147 -14.90 -1.80 -0.88
N GLY A 148 -14.12 -1.06 -0.08
CA GLY A 148 -14.08 0.38 -0.13
C GLY A 148 -12.65 0.92 -0.22
N ALA A 149 -12.50 2.10 -0.82
CA ALA A 149 -11.23 2.81 -0.92
C ALA A 149 -11.41 4.31 -0.78
N VAL A 150 -10.29 5.01 -0.62
CA VAL A 150 -10.19 6.48 -0.68
C VAL A 150 -9.34 6.85 -1.89
N ALA A 151 -9.87 7.72 -2.73
CA ALA A 151 -9.14 8.48 -3.72
C ALA A 151 -8.73 9.82 -3.09
N ALA A 152 -7.46 9.94 -2.68
CA ALA A 152 -6.97 11.18 -2.12
C ALA A 152 -6.15 11.95 -3.16
N ALA A 153 -6.44 13.26 -3.30
CA ALA A 153 -5.81 14.12 -4.29
C ALA A 153 -5.74 15.57 -3.79
N PRO A 154 -4.84 16.42 -4.32
CA PRO A 154 -4.70 17.81 -3.88
C PRO A 154 -5.97 18.65 -4.05
N THR A 155 -6.87 18.27 -4.96
CA THR A 155 -8.15 18.93 -5.19
C THR A 155 -9.29 17.92 -5.26
N ILE A 156 -10.49 18.36 -4.86
CA ILE A 156 -11.70 17.55 -4.95
C ILE A 156 -11.94 17.07 -6.40
N ALA A 157 -11.74 17.94 -7.38
CA ALA A 157 -11.97 17.59 -8.79
C ALA A 157 -11.08 16.43 -9.30
N ILE A 158 -9.81 16.37 -8.88
CA ILE A 158 -8.94 15.23 -9.20
C ILE A 158 -9.42 13.99 -8.46
N GLY A 159 -9.77 14.11 -7.17
CA GLY A 159 -10.31 13.02 -6.37
C GLY A 159 -11.58 12.42 -6.97
N GLU A 160 -12.54 13.25 -7.37
CA GLU A 160 -13.79 12.84 -8.04
C GLU A 160 -13.52 12.16 -9.39
N LYS A 161 -12.56 12.66 -10.17
CA LYS A 161 -12.14 11.99 -11.42
C LYS A 161 -11.65 10.58 -11.15
N VAL A 162 -10.78 10.39 -10.14
CA VAL A 162 -10.28 9.07 -9.75
C VAL A 162 -11.41 8.20 -9.18
N GLN A 163 -12.29 8.75 -8.35
CA GLN A 163 -13.47 8.07 -7.84
C GLN A 163 -14.31 7.48 -8.98
N HIS A 164 -14.62 8.27 -10.02
CA HIS A 164 -15.40 7.82 -11.18
C HIS A 164 -14.70 6.74 -11.98
N LEU A 165 -13.37 6.78 -12.08
CA LEU A 165 -12.61 5.76 -12.80
C LEU A 165 -12.69 4.38 -12.13
N PHE A 166 -12.75 4.32 -10.80
CA PHE A 166 -12.66 3.07 -10.05
C PHE A 166 -13.97 2.58 -9.45
N THR A 167 -15.01 3.41 -9.33
CA THR A 167 -16.26 3.00 -8.68
C THR A 167 -17.00 1.95 -9.50
N THR A 168 -17.30 0.82 -8.85
CA THR A 168 -18.11 -0.29 -9.38
C THR A 168 -19.22 -0.64 -8.37
N PRO A 169 -20.17 -1.53 -8.71
CA PRO A 169 -21.15 -2.03 -7.74
C PRO A 169 -20.54 -2.69 -6.50
N TYR A 170 -19.33 -3.24 -6.61
CA TYR A 170 -18.63 -3.92 -5.51
C TYR A 170 -17.43 -3.13 -4.96
N TYR A 171 -16.98 -2.05 -5.61
CA TYR A 171 -15.86 -1.24 -5.15
C TYR A 171 -16.27 0.23 -5.01
N ARG A 172 -16.51 0.65 -3.76
CA ARG A 172 -16.93 2.01 -3.45
C ARG A 172 -15.72 2.88 -3.14
N VAL A 173 -15.57 3.96 -3.90
CA VAL A 173 -14.47 4.91 -3.71
C VAL A 173 -14.99 6.20 -3.13
N TYR A 174 -14.38 6.64 -2.02
CA TYR A 174 -14.62 7.93 -1.37
C TYR A 174 -13.50 8.89 -1.73
N THR A 175 -13.71 10.19 -1.59
CA THR A 175 -12.70 11.21 -1.88
C THR A 175 -12.13 11.80 -0.60
N SER A 176 -10.86 12.25 -0.68
CA SER A 176 -10.19 13.04 0.37
C SER A 176 -9.26 14.06 -0.28
N VAL A 177 -9.03 15.19 0.40
CA VAL A 177 -7.98 16.15 0.04
C VAL A 177 -6.72 15.96 0.90
N ASP A 178 -6.77 15.10 1.90
CA ASP A 178 -5.62 14.79 2.75
C ASP A 178 -4.79 13.62 2.15
N VAL A 179 -4.01 13.94 1.12
CA VAL A 179 -3.10 12.97 0.49
C VAL A 179 -2.06 12.48 1.47
N LEU A 180 -1.50 13.40 2.27
CA LEU A 180 -0.42 13.10 3.20
C LEU A 180 -0.86 12.11 4.29
N GLY A 181 -1.99 12.37 4.95
CA GLY A 181 -2.51 11.46 5.98
C GLY A 181 -2.87 10.08 5.43
N CYS A 182 -3.45 10.02 4.24
CA CYS A 182 -3.76 8.75 3.58
C CYS A 182 -2.51 7.95 3.19
N GLU A 183 -1.42 8.61 2.73
CA GLU A 183 -0.15 7.93 2.42
C GLU A 183 0.56 7.43 3.68
N LEU A 184 0.65 8.27 4.72
CA LEU A 184 1.25 7.89 6.00
C LEU A 184 0.52 6.69 6.60
N ALA A 185 -0.80 6.75 6.68
CA ALA A 185 -1.61 5.66 7.20
C ALA A 185 -1.37 4.35 6.40
N GLY A 186 -1.37 4.43 5.07
CA GLY A 186 -1.14 3.28 4.19
C GLY A 186 0.27 2.68 4.30
N ALA A 187 1.30 3.48 4.54
CA ALA A 187 2.67 3.01 4.73
C ALA A 187 2.85 2.35 6.11
N ILE A 188 2.40 3.04 7.17
CA ILE A 188 2.61 2.65 8.57
C ILE A 188 1.83 1.38 8.93
N LYS A 189 0.62 1.19 8.39
CA LYS A 189 -0.19 0.00 8.67
C LYS A 189 0.56 -1.31 8.42
N SER A 190 1.48 -1.31 7.45
CA SER A 190 2.28 -2.50 7.12
C SER A 190 3.27 -2.85 8.24
N VAL A 191 3.79 -1.86 8.94
CA VAL A 191 4.66 -2.03 10.12
C VAL A 191 3.84 -2.58 11.30
N ILE A 192 2.64 -2.03 11.52
CA ILE A 192 1.75 -2.50 12.60
C ILE A 192 1.29 -3.94 12.33
N ALA A 193 1.00 -4.29 11.08
CA ALA A 193 0.64 -5.66 10.70
C ALA A 193 1.77 -6.67 10.97
N LEU A 194 3.05 -6.26 10.87
CA LEU A 194 4.19 -7.08 11.31
C LEU A 194 4.13 -7.32 12.83
N ALA A 195 3.90 -6.27 13.64
CA ALA A 195 3.80 -6.40 15.10
C ALA A 195 2.69 -7.38 15.50
N VAL A 196 1.50 -7.24 14.90
CA VAL A 196 0.37 -8.13 15.13
C VAL A 196 0.71 -9.55 14.69
N GLY A 197 1.34 -9.73 13.53
CA GLY A 197 1.81 -11.03 13.07
C GLY A 197 2.78 -11.66 14.08
N MET A 198 3.78 -10.93 14.56
CA MET A 198 4.73 -11.42 15.56
C MET A 198 4.01 -11.89 16.84
N SER A 199 3.04 -11.11 17.34
CA SER A 199 2.26 -11.51 18.52
C SER A 199 1.49 -12.81 18.31
N ILE A 200 0.91 -13.01 17.12
CA ILE A 200 0.24 -14.25 16.74
C ILE A 200 1.25 -15.43 16.72
N GLY A 201 2.41 -15.22 16.10
CA GLY A 201 3.47 -16.23 16.01
C GLY A 201 4.01 -16.68 17.37
N MET A 202 4.03 -15.77 18.35
CA MET A 202 4.37 -16.05 19.76
C MET A 202 3.23 -16.73 20.56
N GLY A 203 2.03 -16.88 19.95
CA GLY A 203 0.89 -17.54 20.61
C GLY A 203 -0.01 -16.59 21.42
N TYR A 204 0.13 -15.27 21.29
CA TYR A 204 -0.76 -14.32 21.97
C TYR A 204 -2.11 -14.18 21.26
N GLY A 205 -3.17 -13.99 22.06
CA GLY A 205 -4.56 -13.89 21.61
C GLY A 205 -5.00 -12.49 21.18
N GLU A 206 -6.31 -12.35 20.96
CA GLU A 206 -6.97 -11.18 20.41
C GLU A 206 -6.76 -9.91 21.24
N ASN A 207 -6.63 -10.00 22.58
CA ASN A 207 -6.39 -8.83 23.42
C ASN A 207 -5.07 -8.14 23.08
N THR A 208 -4.00 -8.91 22.87
CA THR A 208 -2.69 -8.38 22.48
C THR A 208 -2.75 -7.80 21.07
N GLN A 209 -3.41 -8.49 20.13
CA GLN A 209 -3.61 -7.99 18.77
C GLN A 209 -4.39 -6.67 18.76
N ALA A 210 -5.51 -6.60 19.49
CA ALA A 210 -6.31 -5.38 19.61
C ALA A 210 -5.53 -4.22 20.23
N MET A 211 -4.73 -4.49 21.27
CA MET A 211 -3.85 -3.50 21.88
C MET A 211 -2.84 -2.96 20.87
N LEU A 212 -2.14 -3.81 20.14
CA LEU A 212 -1.15 -3.40 19.13
C LEU A 212 -1.79 -2.60 17.99
N ILE A 213 -2.97 -3.01 17.50
CA ILE A 213 -3.74 -2.29 16.49
C ILE A 213 -4.11 -0.89 16.99
N THR A 214 -4.68 -0.79 18.20
CA THR A 214 -5.14 0.48 18.78
C THR A 214 -3.97 1.41 19.04
N ARG A 215 -2.89 0.91 19.64
CA ARG A 215 -1.70 1.73 19.92
C ARG A 215 -1.00 2.18 18.63
N GLY A 216 -0.85 1.26 17.67
CA GLY A 216 -0.26 1.60 16.38
C GLY A 216 -1.10 2.63 15.61
N LEU A 217 -2.44 2.52 15.63
CA LEU A 217 -3.31 3.53 15.01
C LEU A 217 -3.16 4.91 15.67
N ASN A 218 -2.99 4.95 17.00
CA ASN A 218 -2.72 6.20 17.72
C ASN A 218 -1.37 6.81 17.29
N GLU A 219 -0.34 5.98 17.04
CA GLU A 219 0.94 6.45 16.48
C GLU A 219 0.76 7.07 15.10
N VAL A 220 -0.03 6.43 14.22
CA VAL A 220 -0.40 6.98 12.90
C VAL A 220 -1.07 8.35 13.06
N ALA A 221 -2.07 8.48 13.92
CA ALA A 221 -2.79 9.75 14.12
C ALA A 221 -1.86 10.89 14.61
N ARG A 222 -0.94 10.57 15.53
CA ARG A 222 0.05 11.55 16.02
C ARG A 222 1.04 11.96 14.94
N LEU A 223 1.50 11.02 14.11
CA LEU A 223 2.36 11.32 12.98
C LEU A 223 1.64 12.18 11.94
N CYS A 224 0.37 11.90 11.63
CA CYS A 224 -0.45 12.75 10.77
C CYS A 224 -0.50 14.19 11.33
N ALA A 225 -0.84 14.35 12.61
CA ALA A 225 -0.89 15.67 13.25
C ALA A 225 0.45 16.41 13.18
N ALA A 226 1.56 15.75 13.47
CA ALA A 226 2.90 16.34 13.44
C ALA A 226 3.34 16.79 12.04
N HIS A 227 2.81 16.15 11.01
CA HIS A 227 3.06 16.51 9.60
C HIS A 227 1.99 17.44 9.00
N ASN A 228 1.10 18.03 9.82
CA ASN A 228 -0.02 18.87 9.38
C ASN A 228 -1.02 18.16 8.45
N ALA A 229 -1.12 16.84 8.56
CA ALA A 229 -2.19 16.05 7.96
C ALA A 229 -3.36 15.90 8.95
N ASP A 230 -4.52 15.50 8.46
CA ASP A 230 -5.69 15.29 9.31
C ASP A 230 -5.55 13.97 10.11
N PRO A 231 -5.49 14.02 11.47
CA PRO A 231 -5.45 12.81 12.28
C PRO A 231 -6.66 11.88 12.05
N LEU A 232 -7.79 12.40 11.59
CA LEU A 232 -8.98 11.60 11.28
C LEU A 232 -8.79 10.72 10.04
N SER A 233 -7.82 11.02 9.18
CA SER A 233 -7.44 10.12 8.09
C SER A 233 -6.97 8.75 8.60
N ALA A 234 -6.39 8.70 9.81
CA ALA A 234 -6.06 7.45 10.48
C ALA A 234 -7.31 6.61 10.83
N ALA A 235 -8.43 7.23 11.16
CA ALA A 235 -9.69 6.54 11.49
C ALA A 235 -10.51 6.12 10.25
N GLY A 236 -10.13 6.58 9.05
CA GLY A 236 -10.80 6.29 7.79
C GLY A 236 -10.42 4.94 7.16
N LEU A 237 -10.88 4.76 5.91
CA LEU A 237 -10.56 3.54 5.12
C LEU A 237 -9.06 3.41 4.83
N ALA A 238 -8.35 4.53 4.62
CA ALA A 238 -6.91 4.55 4.38
C ALA A 238 -6.09 4.11 5.62
N GLY A 239 -6.59 4.38 6.83
CA GLY A 239 -5.96 4.02 8.10
C GLY A 239 -6.59 2.78 8.73
N MET A 240 -7.58 2.98 9.62
CA MET A 240 -8.24 1.90 10.38
C MET A 240 -8.74 0.78 9.47
N GLY A 241 -9.43 1.10 8.37
CA GLY A 241 -9.97 0.09 7.47
C GLY A 241 -8.90 -0.84 6.91
N ASP A 242 -7.83 -0.26 6.35
CA ASP A 242 -6.71 -1.04 5.78
C ASP A 242 -5.88 -1.75 6.85
N LEU A 243 -5.74 -1.14 8.03
CA LEU A 243 -5.05 -1.73 9.17
C LEU A 243 -5.80 -2.99 9.67
N VAL A 244 -7.10 -2.91 9.91
CA VAL A 244 -7.92 -4.04 10.35
C VAL A 244 -7.88 -5.18 9.33
N ALA A 245 -8.06 -4.89 8.04
CA ALA A 245 -7.96 -5.88 6.97
C ALA A 245 -6.56 -6.52 6.92
N SER A 246 -5.49 -5.73 7.10
CA SER A 246 -4.12 -6.22 7.04
C SER A 246 -3.73 -7.05 8.27
N CYS A 247 -4.21 -6.70 9.46
CA CYS A 247 -3.93 -7.44 10.69
C CYS A 247 -4.78 -8.71 10.83
N GLY A 248 -6.06 -8.65 10.41
CA GLY A 248 -6.98 -9.78 10.54
C GLY A 248 -6.82 -10.88 9.49
N SER A 249 -6.33 -10.55 8.29
CA SER A 249 -6.30 -11.49 7.17
C SER A 249 -4.99 -12.28 7.07
N ALA A 250 -5.09 -13.61 6.93
CA ALA A 250 -3.97 -14.47 6.57
C ALA A 250 -3.42 -14.22 5.16
N LEU A 251 -4.16 -13.49 4.32
CA LEU A 251 -3.71 -13.04 2.99
C LEU A 251 -2.75 -11.84 3.09
N SER A 252 -2.61 -11.22 4.26
CA SER A 252 -1.68 -10.12 4.49
C SER A 252 -0.25 -10.61 4.59
N ARG A 253 0.59 -10.27 3.61
CA ARG A 253 2.01 -10.63 3.59
C ARG A 253 2.77 -10.13 4.82
N ASN A 254 2.46 -8.92 5.28
CA ASN A 254 3.10 -8.34 6.47
C ASN A 254 2.73 -9.14 7.74
N ARG A 255 1.43 -9.44 7.94
CA ARG A 255 0.99 -10.29 9.04
C ARG A 255 1.62 -11.67 9.01
N THR A 256 1.57 -12.35 7.85
CA THR A 256 2.14 -13.70 7.68
C THR A 256 3.64 -13.71 7.92
N PHE A 257 4.37 -12.70 7.43
CA PHE A 257 5.80 -12.58 7.72
C PHE A 257 6.06 -12.39 9.22
N GLY A 258 5.30 -11.51 9.86
CA GLY A 258 5.37 -11.31 11.32
C GLY A 258 5.09 -12.58 12.08
N GLU A 259 4.07 -13.37 11.67
CA GLU A 259 3.72 -14.65 12.31
C GLU A 259 4.87 -15.65 12.24
N VAL A 260 5.50 -15.80 11.08
CA VAL A 260 6.68 -16.66 10.94
C VAL A 260 7.84 -16.15 11.79
N LEU A 261 8.07 -14.82 11.80
CA LEU A 261 9.13 -14.21 12.60
C LEU A 261 8.91 -14.39 14.10
N GLY A 262 7.68 -14.16 14.58
CA GLY A 262 7.32 -14.37 15.99
C GLY A 262 7.45 -15.82 16.42
N LYS A 263 7.10 -16.78 15.55
CA LYS A 263 7.22 -18.20 15.84
C LYS A 263 8.65 -18.71 15.82
N SER A 264 9.49 -18.21 14.90
CA SER A 264 10.85 -18.72 14.69
C SER A 264 11.93 -17.90 15.42
N GLY A 265 11.66 -16.66 15.78
CA GLY A 265 12.66 -15.71 16.27
C GLY A 265 13.72 -15.33 15.22
N SER A 266 13.54 -15.71 13.94
CA SER A 266 14.59 -15.59 12.91
C SER A 266 14.11 -14.87 11.66
N MET A 267 14.74 -13.74 11.36
CA MET A 267 14.55 -12.99 10.10
C MET A 267 14.87 -13.83 8.86
N GLU A 268 15.88 -14.69 8.94
CA GLU A 268 16.30 -15.53 7.82
C GLU A 268 15.21 -16.56 7.47
N VAL A 269 14.65 -17.22 8.50
CA VAL A 269 13.54 -18.16 8.34
C VAL A 269 12.32 -17.45 7.76
N ALA A 270 11.97 -16.27 8.28
CA ALA A 270 10.84 -15.50 7.79
C ALA A 270 11.02 -15.07 6.31
N LYS A 271 12.21 -14.60 5.91
CA LYS A 271 12.53 -14.26 4.52
C LYS A 271 12.47 -15.46 3.57
N THR A 272 12.87 -16.63 4.04
CA THR A 272 12.84 -17.85 3.24
C THR A 272 11.40 -18.35 3.02
N GLN A 273 10.57 -18.35 4.06
CA GLN A 273 9.20 -18.85 3.98
C GLN A 273 8.25 -17.87 3.28
N VAL A 274 8.50 -16.56 3.40
CA VAL A 274 7.72 -15.51 2.74
C VAL A 274 8.57 -14.86 1.65
N ALA A 275 8.74 -15.57 0.53
CA ALA A 275 9.62 -15.18 -0.59
C ALA A 275 9.14 -13.96 -1.40
N LYS A 276 8.10 -13.24 -0.96
CA LYS A 276 7.54 -12.06 -1.62
C LYS A 276 7.98 -10.78 -0.89
N THR A 277 7.99 -9.65 -1.60
CA THR A 277 8.27 -8.34 -0.98
C THR A 277 7.30 -8.05 0.18
N VAL A 278 7.84 -7.72 1.34
CA VAL A 278 7.13 -7.36 2.56
C VAL A 278 7.40 -5.87 2.85
N GLU A 279 6.46 -5.02 2.49
CA GLU A 279 6.64 -3.57 2.56
C GLU A 279 6.90 -3.07 3.99
N GLY A 280 6.29 -3.69 5.00
CA GLY A 280 6.50 -3.33 6.40
C GLY A 280 7.96 -3.54 6.86
N VAL A 281 8.63 -4.58 6.36
CA VAL A 281 10.06 -4.81 6.64
C VAL A 281 10.91 -3.72 6.00
N ALA A 282 10.65 -3.39 4.72
CA ALA A 282 11.40 -2.36 4.02
C ALA A 282 11.16 -0.96 4.60
N SER A 283 9.93 -0.66 5.03
CA SER A 283 9.53 0.68 5.45
C SER A 283 9.73 0.95 6.96
N SER A 284 9.98 -0.06 7.81
CA SER A 284 10.01 0.12 9.27
C SER A 284 11.04 1.16 9.73
N SER A 285 12.26 1.09 9.22
CA SER A 285 13.32 2.05 9.53
C SER A 285 13.03 3.46 8.99
N ALA A 286 12.46 3.56 7.79
CA ALA A 286 12.12 4.84 7.20
C ALA A 286 10.99 5.55 7.97
N VAL A 287 9.95 4.81 8.38
CA VAL A 287 8.85 5.34 9.19
C VAL A 287 9.37 5.80 10.56
N LEU A 288 10.24 5.01 11.21
CA LEU A 288 10.86 5.38 12.48
C LEU A 288 11.67 6.68 12.36
N GLU A 289 12.49 6.80 11.33
CA GLU A 289 13.28 8.01 11.07
C GLU A 289 12.38 9.24 10.82
N ILE A 290 11.28 9.09 10.09
CA ILE A 290 10.28 10.16 9.88
C ILE A 290 9.70 10.62 11.22
N ALA A 291 9.40 9.69 12.14
CA ALA A 291 8.88 9.99 13.46
C ALA A 291 9.91 10.75 14.32
N HIS A 292 11.17 10.32 14.29
CA HIS A 292 12.26 10.97 15.01
C HIS A 292 12.48 12.42 14.54
N ARG A 293 12.43 12.69 13.24
CA ARG A 293 12.59 14.05 12.67
C ARG A 293 11.56 15.04 13.17
N VAL A 294 10.38 14.59 13.52
CA VAL A 294 9.30 15.43 14.07
C VAL A 294 9.13 15.29 15.58
N GLY A 295 10.01 14.53 16.24
CA GLY A 295 10.01 14.37 17.70
C GLY A 295 8.81 13.61 18.25
N ILE A 296 8.22 12.70 17.48
CA ILE A 296 7.05 11.89 17.90
C ILE A 296 7.52 10.52 18.37
N GLU A 297 7.15 10.15 19.61
CA GLU A 297 7.34 8.80 20.13
C GLU A 297 6.41 7.80 19.41
N VAL A 298 6.96 6.72 18.89
CA VAL A 298 6.22 5.68 18.13
C VAL A 298 6.64 4.29 18.62
N PRO A 299 6.30 3.91 19.87
CA PRO A 299 6.82 2.71 20.50
C PRO A 299 6.58 1.41 19.74
N VAL A 300 5.39 1.24 19.11
CA VAL A 300 5.09 0.03 18.33
C VAL A 300 5.94 -0.03 17.07
N ILE A 301 6.07 1.09 16.37
CA ILE A 301 6.89 1.19 15.16
C ILE A 301 8.37 0.97 15.49
N GLU A 302 8.87 1.59 16.57
CA GLU A 302 10.24 1.43 17.06
C GLU A 302 10.54 -0.02 17.42
N ALA A 303 9.66 -0.68 18.19
CA ALA A 303 9.80 -2.08 18.55
C ALA A 303 9.90 -3.00 17.30
N VAL A 304 9.08 -2.74 16.27
CA VAL A 304 9.16 -3.48 15.00
C VAL A 304 10.48 -3.20 14.28
N ALA A 305 10.93 -1.96 14.21
CA ALA A 305 12.18 -1.59 13.56
C ALA A 305 13.39 -2.26 14.26
N ASP A 306 13.40 -2.31 15.59
CA ASP A 306 14.43 -2.98 16.39
C ASP A 306 14.46 -4.49 16.14
N VAL A 307 13.30 -5.14 16.02
CA VAL A 307 13.23 -6.57 15.67
C VAL A 307 13.72 -6.82 14.23
N VAL A 308 13.27 -6.01 13.30
CA VAL A 308 13.66 -6.14 11.88
C VAL A 308 15.16 -5.93 11.68
N SER A 309 15.77 -5.03 12.45
CA SER A 309 17.23 -4.79 12.42
C SER A 309 18.05 -5.81 13.21
N GLY A 310 17.38 -6.70 13.99
CA GLY A 310 18.04 -7.71 14.83
C GLY A 310 18.57 -7.18 16.16
N LEU A 311 18.17 -5.98 16.59
CA LEU A 311 18.52 -5.40 17.88
C LEU A 311 17.75 -6.07 19.03
N LEU A 312 16.50 -6.46 18.79
CA LEU A 312 15.64 -7.14 19.76
C LEU A 312 15.07 -8.43 19.17
N THR A 313 14.74 -9.39 20.05
CA THR A 313 13.85 -10.50 19.67
C THR A 313 12.39 -10.04 19.73
N PRO A 314 11.44 -10.76 19.08
CA PRO A 314 10.02 -10.45 19.20
C PRO A 314 9.51 -10.40 20.64
N GLU A 315 9.99 -11.32 21.51
CA GLU A 315 9.66 -11.34 22.93
C GLU A 315 10.16 -10.09 23.66
N GLN A 316 11.44 -9.74 23.48
CA GLN A 316 12.04 -8.53 24.09
C GLN A 316 11.32 -7.25 23.64
N ALA A 317 10.91 -7.19 22.39
CA ALA A 317 10.16 -6.05 21.87
C ALA A 317 8.78 -5.91 22.54
N LEU A 318 8.08 -7.02 22.76
CA LEU A 318 6.80 -7.00 23.46
C LEU A 318 6.96 -6.65 24.93
N ASP A 319 7.94 -7.24 25.62
CA ASP A 319 8.24 -6.93 27.03
C ASP A 319 8.52 -5.42 27.20
N ARG A 320 9.35 -4.84 26.32
CA ARG A 320 9.62 -3.40 26.31
C ARG A 320 8.34 -2.57 26.13
N LEU A 321 7.43 -2.98 25.26
CA LEU A 321 6.14 -2.28 25.10
C LEU A 321 5.28 -2.33 26.36
N MET A 322 5.33 -3.42 27.12
CA MET A 322 4.58 -3.57 28.37
C MET A 322 5.19 -2.81 29.55
N GLU A 323 6.49 -2.51 29.51
CA GLU A 323 7.19 -1.73 30.53
C GLU A 323 7.03 -0.21 30.38
N ILE A 324 6.53 0.27 29.23
CA ILE A 324 6.33 1.70 28.99
C ILE A 324 5.37 2.27 30.02
N THR A 325 5.77 3.37 30.68
CA THR A 325 4.92 4.09 31.63
C THR A 325 3.61 4.50 30.97
N THR A 326 2.50 4.10 31.58
CA THR A 326 1.17 4.42 31.08
C THR A 326 0.90 5.93 31.10
N LYS A 327 0.44 6.44 29.95
CA LYS A 327 0.04 7.84 29.74
C LYS A 327 -1.47 7.88 29.48
N ALA A 328 -2.06 9.07 29.33
CA ALA A 328 -3.45 9.19 28.89
C ALA A 328 -3.64 8.47 27.54
N GLU A 329 -4.78 7.77 27.38
CA GLU A 329 -5.00 6.91 26.22
C GLU A 329 -5.02 7.71 24.90
N ILE A 330 -5.69 8.86 24.87
CA ILE A 330 -5.75 9.73 23.69
C ILE A 330 -4.95 10.99 23.99
N PHE A 331 -3.85 11.16 23.29
CA PHE A 331 -2.97 12.33 23.40
C PHE A 331 -2.63 12.82 21.99
N ILE A 332 -3.51 13.67 21.44
CA ILE A 332 -3.27 14.39 20.19
C ILE A 332 -2.95 15.83 20.58
N ARG A 333 -1.68 16.15 20.72
CA ARG A 333 -1.20 17.54 20.84
C ARG A 333 -0.08 17.75 19.85
#